data_b4ea2abf07411d5ab73c332531bca31a
#
_entry.id   b4ea2abf07411d5ab73c332531bca31a
#
_cell.length_a   1.000
_cell.length_b   1.000
_cell.length_c   1.000
_cell.angle_alpha   90.00
_cell.angle_beta   90.00
_cell.angle_gamma   90.00
#
_symmetry.space_group_name_H-M   'P 1'
#
loop_
_entity.id
_entity.type
_entity.pdbx_description
1 polymer ?
#
loop_
_entity_poly.entity_id
_entity_poly.type
_entity_poly.pdbx_seq_one_letter_code
_entity_poly.pdbx_strand_id
1 'polypeptide(L)'
;MLRGIHPKETKNNLEKIIKTTQDKNIKVILAGMIAPTSYGIEYKSNFDQIYPDLSKQYNLPLIPFLLEGVALKPELNLSDGMHPNEKGTIIISKTLQEIILKNILSN
;
A
#
# COMPACT_ATOMS: atom_id res chain seq x y z
N MET A 1 -8.23 -1.94 8.15
CA MET A 1 -7.08 -1.75 9.06
C MET A 1 -7.42 -0.92 10.30
N LEU A 2 -8.02 0.24 10.14
CA LEU A 2 -8.33 1.11 11.30
C LEU A 2 -9.21 0.46 12.36
N ARG A 3 -9.95 -0.59 12.00
CA ARG A 3 -10.82 -1.33 12.91
C ARG A 3 -10.19 -2.62 13.42
N GLY A 4 -8.88 -2.81 13.21
CA GLY A 4 -8.21 -4.00 13.66
C GLY A 4 -8.64 -5.28 12.98
N ILE A 5 -8.96 -5.21 11.68
CA ILE A 5 -9.28 -6.40 10.89
C ILE A 5 -8.08 -7.35 10.91
N HIS A 6 -8.33 -8.64 11.09
CA HIS A 6 -7.26 -9.63 11.16
C HIS A 6 -6.42 -9.62 9.87
N PRO A 7 -5.08 -9.61 9.98
CA PRO A 7 -4.20 -9.57 8.79
C PRO A 7 -4.48 -10.67 7.77
N LYS A 8 -4.81 -11.87 8.22
CA LYS A 8 -5.16 -12.97 7.32
C LYS A 8 -6.37 -12.66 6.45
N GLU A 9 -7.38 -12.00 7.02
CA GLU A 9 -8.57 -11.59 6.28
C GLU A 9 -8.23 -10.54 5.24
N THR A 10 -7.43 -9.55 5.62
CA THR A 10 -6.95 -8.53 4.68
C THR A 10 -6.19 -9.17 3.53
N LYS A 11 -5.28 -10.10 3.83
CA LYS A 11 -4.51 -10.80 2.80
C LYS A 11 -5.42 -11.57 1.84
N ASN A 12 -6.39 -12.31 2.38
CA ASN A 12 -7.32 -13.09 1.55
C ASN A 12 -8.15 -12.19 0.63
N ASN A 13 -8.60 -11.04 1.12
CA ASN A 13 -9.36 -10.09 0.32
C ASN A 13 -8.51 -9.50 -0.80
N LEU A 14 -7.28 -9.13 -0.52
CA LEU A 14 -6.36 -8.62 -1.54
C LEU A 14 -6.04 -9.69 -2.59
N GLU A 15 -5.85 -10.95 -2.18
CA GLU A 15 -5.64 -12.04 -3.13
C GLU A 15 -6.80 -12.19 -4.10
N LYS A 16 -8.03 -12.10 -3.62
CA LYS A 16 -9.21 -12.17 -4.48
C LYS A 16 -9.23 -11.05 -5.50
N ILE A 17 -8.92 -9.83 -5.07
CA ILE A 17 -8.85 -8.67 -5.96
C ILE A 17 -7.77 -8.88 -7.03
N ILE A 18 -6.58 -9.30 -6.61
CA ILE A 18 -5.46 -9.54 -7.52
C ILE A 18 -5.82 -10.59 -8.57
N LYS A 19 -6.33 -11.74 -8.14
CA LYS A 19 -6.69 -12.83 -9.05
C LYS A 19 -7.76 -12.42 -10.03
N THR A 20 -8.82 -11.76 -9.57
CA THR A 20 -9.91 -11.30 -10.42
C THR A 20 -9.40 -10.31 -11.46
N THR A 21 -8.51 -9.40 -11.05
CA THR A 21 -7.94 -8.40 -11.95
C THR A 21 -7.02 -9.03 -12.99
N GLN A 22 -6.15 -9.94 -12.57
CA GLN A 22 -5.23 -10.63 -13.49
C GLN A 22 -5.97 -11.55 -14.47
N ASP A 23 -7.06 -12.17 -14.03
CA ASP A 23 -7.87 -13.01 -14.91
C ASP A 23 -8.47 -12.21 -16.07
N LYS A 24 -8.59 -10.90 -15.93
CA LYS A 24 -9.06 -10.01 -16.98
C LYS A 24 -7.92 -9.37 -17.76
N ASN A 25 -6.70 -9.88 -17.62
CA ASN A 25 -5.50 -9.37 -18.29
C ASN A 25 -5.20 -7.90 -17.96
N ILE A 26 -5.54 -7.45 -16.77
CA ILE A 26 -5.25 -6.10 -16.28
C ILE A 26 -4.00 -6.17 -15.42
N LYS A 27 -3.05 -5.28 -15.68
CA LYS A 27 -1.83 -5.19 -14.87
C LYS A 27 -2.14 -4.61 -13.50
N VAL A 28 -1.50 -5.16 -12.47
CA VAL A 28 -1.70 -4.75 -11.07
C VAL A 28 -0.41 -4.19 -10.52
N ILE A 29 -0.50 -3.04 -9.87
CA ILE A 29 0.58 -2.49 -9.02
C ILE A 29 0.04 -2.49 -7.61
N LEU A 30 0.79 -3.07 -6.69
CA LEU A 30 0.38 -3.16 -5.29
C LEU A 30 1.01 -2.01 -4.49
N ALA A 31 0.17 -1.24 -3.80
CA ALA A 31 0.64 -0.19 -2.91
C ALA A 31 0.58 -0.68 -1.47
N GLY A 32 1.74 -0.79 -0.83
CA GLY A 32 1.84 -1.30 0.52
C GLY A 32 1.44 -0.27 1.57
N MET A 33 0.99 -0.79 2.71
CA MET A 33 0.69 0.00 3.90
C MET A 33 1.38 -0.62 5.10
N ILE A 34 1.56 0.17 6.15
CA ILE A 34 2.20 -0.25 7.37
C ILE A 34 1.22 -0.04 8.53
N ALA A 35 1.07 -1.05 9.37
CA ALA A 35 0.17 -0.96 10.52
C ALA A 35 0.76 -0.09 11.62
N PRO A 36 -0.08 0.63 12.39
CA PRO A 36 0.37 1.35 13.56
C PRO A 36 0.91 0.39 14.63
N THR A 37 1.88 0.86 15.42
CA THR A 37 2.43 0.08 16.53
C THR A 37 1.41 -0.16 17.63
N SER A 38 0.36 0.67 17.69
CA SER A 38 -0.71 0.56 18.70
C SER A 38 -1.48 -0.77 18.65
N TYR A 39 -1.44 -1.48 17.53
CA TYR A 39 -2.08 -2.80 17.42
C TYR A 39 -1.21 -3.95 17.93
N GLY A 40 0.00 -3.66 18.43
CA GLY A 40 0.93 -4.66 18.93
C GLY A 40 1.92 -5.14 17.87
N ILE A 41 3.02 -5.73 18.36
CA ILE A 41 4.15 -6.14 17.50
C ILE A 41 3.74 -7.27 16.56
N GLU A 42 2.99 -8.25 17.07
CA GLU A 42 2.58 -9.40 16.27
C GLU A 42 1.64 -8.99 15.13
N TYR A 43 0.63 -8.17 15.45
CA TYR A 43 -0.29 -7.65 14.43
C TYR A 43 0.47 -6.87 13.35
N LYS A 44 1.34 -5.96 13.79
CA LYS A 44 2.12 -5.13 12.86
C LYS A 44 2.99 -5.98 11.96
N SER A 45 3.72 -6.96 12.51
CA SER A 45 4.58 -7.84 11.73
C SER A 45 3.77 -8.61 10.69
N ASN A 46 2.65 -9.19 11.09
CA ASN A 46 1.80 -9.97 10.18
C ASN A 46 1.17 -9.09 9.11
N PHE A 47 0.71 -7.90 9.49
CA PHE A 47 0.10 -6.97 8.53
C PHE A 47 1.14 -6.43 7.54
N ASP A 48 2.27 -5.93 8.04
CA ASP A 48 3.28 -5.30 7.18
C ASP A 48 3.86 -6.30 6.16
N GLN A 49 3.85 -7.59 6.48
CA GLN A 49 4.38 -8.63 5.61
C GLN A 49 3.44 -9.01 4.46
N ILE A 50 2.16 -8.65 4.55
CA ILE A 50 1.15 -9.01 3.52
C ILE A 50 1.58 -8.54 2.13
N TYR A 51 1.98 -7.29 2.01
CA TYR A 51 2.25 -6.67 0.71
C TYR A 51 3.50 -7.23 0.03
N PRO A 52 4.65 -7.36 0.71
CA PRO A 52 5.79 -8.03 0.11
C PRO A 52 5.50 -9.47 -0.30
N ASP A 53 4.76 -10.21 0.52
CA ASP A 53 4.40 -11.60 0.22
C ASP A 53 3.53 -11.71 -1.03
N LEU A 54 2.51 -10.87 -1.15
CA LEU A 54 1.64 -10.87 -2.31
C LEU A 54 2.35 -10.40 -3.57
N SER A 55 3.22 -9.39 -3.44
CA SER A 55 4.03 -8.91 -4.55
C SER A 55 4.90 -10.04 -5.11
N LYS A 56 5.54 -10.80 -4.24
CA LYS A 56 6.38 -11.92 -4.63
C LYS A 56 5.57 -13.07 -5.21
N GLN A 57 4.47 -13.42 -4.55
CA GLN A 57 3.62 -14.54 -4.95
C GLN A 57 2.99 -14.35 -6.32
N TYR A 58 2.56 -13.14 -6.63
CA TYR A 58 1.87 -12.83 -7.89
C TYR A 58 2.73 -12.05 -8.89
N ASN A 59 4.00 -11.86 -8.55
CA ASN A 59 4.96 -11.12 -9.39
C ASN A 59 4.46 -9.72 -9.76
N LEU A 60 4.11 -8.95 -8.74
CA LEU A 60 3.58 -7.60 -8.89
C LEU A 60 4.60 -6.54 -8.53
N PRO A 61 4.66 -5.42 -9.28
CA PRO A 61 5.39 -4.24 -8.79
C PRO A 61 4.81 -3.81 -7.45
N LEU A 62 5.68 -3.45 -6.51
CA LEU A 62 5.29 -3.05 -5.17
C LEU A 62 5.79 -1.64 -4.87
N ILE A 63 4.88 -0.79 -4.39
CA ILE A 63 5.23 0.43 -3.69
C ILE A 63 5.32 0.02 -2.22
N PRO A 64 6.52 -0.05 -1.60
CA PRO A 64 6.65 -0.63 -0.26
C PRO A 64 5.78 0.05 0.78
N PHE A 65 5.68 1.37 0.75
CA PHE A 65 4.80 2.13 1.62
C PHE A 65 4.30 3.36 0.88
N LEU A 66 3.00 3.38 0.59
CA LEU A 66 2.38 4.47 -0.18
C LEU A 66 2.59 5.84 0.45
N LEU A 67 2.58 5.92 1.78
CA LEU A 67 2.71 7.17 2.52
C LEU A 67 4.15 7.51 2.90
N GLU A 68 5.13 6.86 2.27
CA GLU A 68 6.55 7.16 2.51
C GLU A 68 6.83 8.63 2.28
N GLY A 69 7.47 9.25 3.27
CA GLY A 69 7.79 10.68 3.23
C GLY A 69 6.64 11.60 3.61
N VAL A 70 5.44 11.07 3.86
CA VAL A 70 4.23 11.86 4.19
C VAL A 70 3.66 11.49 5.57
N ALA A 71 3.66 10.20 5.91
CA ALA A 71 3.08 9.74 7.16
C ALA A 71 3.71 10.42 8.38
N LEU A 72 2.88 10.80 9.32
CA LEU A 72 3.28 11.41 10.60
C LEU A 72 3.93 12.78 10.49
N LYS A 73 3.87 13.42 9.32
CA LYS A 73 4.39 14.78 9.14
C LYS A 73 3.23 15.76 9.17
N PRO A 74 3.10 16.58 10.22
CA PRO A 74 1.95 17.50 10.35
C PRO A 74 1.78 18.43 9.17
N GLU A 75 2.86 18.91 8.58
CA GLU A 75 2.83 19.84 7.46
C GLU A 75 2.32 19.21 6.16
N LEU A 76 2.27 17.87 6.10
CA LEU A 76 1.84 17.15 4.91
C LEU A 76 0.49 16.44 5.08
N ASN A 77 -0.13 16.60 6.24
CA ASN A 77 -1.39 15.93 6.54
C ASN A 77 -2.45 16.93 7.00
N LEU A 78 -3.70 16.49 6.91
CA LEU A 78 -4.83 17.26 7.45
C LEU A 78 -4.79 17.26 8.98
N SER A 79 -5.67 18.03 9.61
CA SER A 79 -5.71 18.18 11.06
C SER A 79 -5.94 16.87 11.81
N ASP A 80 -6.50 15.85 11.15
CA ASP A 80 -6.69 14.52 11.75
C ASP A 80 -5.39 13.72 11.88
N GLY A 81 -4.30 14.18 11.26
CA GLY A 81 -3.02 13.50 11.29
C GLY A 81 -2.96 12.21 10.50
N MET A 82 -4.02 11.86 9.78
CA MET A 82 -4.14 10.58 9.07
C MET A 82 -4.21 10.74 7.56
N HIS A 83 -4.90 11.75 7.08
CA HIS A 83 -5.11 11.93 5.66
C HIS A 83 -4.16 12.99 5.10
N PRO A 84 -3.47 12.71 3.98
CA PRO A 84 -2.58 13.70 3.36
C PRO A 84 -3.33 14.97 2.97
N ASN A 85 -2.65 16.10 3.15
CA ASN A 85 -3.16 17.37 2.62
C ASN A 85 -2.69 17.52 1.16
N GLU A 86 -2.89 18.72 0.58
CA GLU A 86 -2.51 18.99 -0.82
C GLU A 86 -1.01 18.72 -1.06
N LYS A 87 -0.14 19.18 -0.17
CA LYS A 87 1.31 18.97 -0.30
C LYS A 87 1.69 17.51 -0.19
N GLY A 88 1.07 16.78 0.76
CA GLY A 88 1.27 15.34 0.92
C GLY A 88 0.81 14.57 -0.30
N THR A 89 -0.31 14.95 -0.89
CA THR A 89 -0.85 14.32 -2.10
C THR A 89 0.09 14.47 -3.29
N ILE A 90 0.76 15.62 -3.41
CA ILE A 90 1.74 15.83 -4.49
C ILE A 90 2.90 14.85 -4.36
N ILE A 91 3.39 14.62 -3.14
CA ILE A 91 4.48 13.67 -2.89
C ILE A 91 4.05 12.24 -3.25
N ILE A 92 2.84 11.85 -2.86
CA ILE A 92 2.29 10.53 -3.19
C ILE A 92 2.15 10.38 -4.71
N SER A 93 1.68 11.42 -5.40
CA SER A 93 1.56 11.42 -6.86
C SER A 93 2.90 11.15 -7.55
N LYS A 94 3.98 11.76 -7.05
CA LYS A 94 5.31 11.52 -7.61
C LYS A 94 5.75 10.07 -7.41
N THR A 95 5.49 9.50 -6.23
CA THR A 95 5.79 8.10 -5.95
C THR A 95 5.06 7.18 -6.92
N LEU A 96 3.77 7.41 -7.15
CA LEU A 96 2.96 6.64 -8.09
C LEU A 96 3.46 6.80 -9.52
N GLN A 97 3.78 8.03 -9.92
CA GLN A 97 4.25 8.33 -11.27
C GLN A 97 5.51 7.55 -11.61
N GLU A 98 6.48 7.53 -10.71
CA GLU A 98 7.74 6.81 -10.92
C GLU A 98 7.50 5.32 -11.13
N ILE A 99 6.64 4.71 -10.32
CA ILE A 99 6.34 3.29 -10.43
C ILE A 99 5.58 2.98 -11.72
N ILE A 100 4.61 3.81 -12.10
CA ILE A 100 3.83 3.62 -13.33
C ILE A 100 4.73 3.71 -14.56
N LEU A 101 5.57 4.73 -14.63
CA LEU A 101 6.49 4.92 -15.76
C LEU A 101 7.46 3.74 -15.87
N LYS A 102 8.00 3.29 -14.74
CA LYS A 102 8.96 2.20 -14.72
C LYS A 102 8.36 0.86 -15.12
N ASN A 103 7.14 0.56 -14.67
CA ASN A 103 6.58 -0.78 -14.76
C ASN A 103 5.50 -0.96 -15.83
N ILE A 104 4.88 0.12 -16.29
CA ILE A 104 3.76 0.06 -17.23
C ILE A 104 4.13 0.64 -18.60
N LEU A 105 4.64 1.89 -18.59
CA LEU A 105 4.86 2.62 -19.83
C LEU A 105 6.21 2.32 -20.49
N SER A 106 7.16 1.74 -19.78
CA SER A 106 8.48 1.41 -20.32
C SER A 106 8.53 0.05 -21.01
N ASN A 107 7.43 -0.68 -20.97
CA ASN A 107 7.35 -1.97 -21.68
C ASN A 107 6.67 -1.79 -23.05
#